data_713138f61609936126612d126e178320
#
_entry.id   713138f61609936126612d126e178320
#
_cell.length_a   1.000
_cell.length_b   1.000
_cell.length_c   1.000
_cell.angle_alpha   90.00
_cell.angle_beta   90.00
_cell.angle_gamma   90.00
#
_symmetry.space_group_name_H-M   'P 1'
#
loop_
_entity.id
_entity.type
_entity.pdbx_description
1 polymer ?
#
loop_
_entity_poly.entity_id
_entity_poly.type
_entity_poly.pdbx_seq_one_letter_code
_entity_poly.pdbx_strand_id
1 'polypeptide(L)'
;MRQVAYEDEAERYAAARGLALDAIAPWREAIAPWIEGSSPILDGGAGTGQFTGAFRAWFDRDVVALEPAAAMRRAARTLAAGDRRQRWVGGRLEELPLARATCGAAWLSTVVHHVRDLARCADELRRVLVPGAPVLIRGAFPGRHEGITLLRFFPEAMRRLETFPGVDDVCARFAAAGFTRVALHEVAQRSAASLADYRARVVTGRHADSLLAVLDDDEFAIGLARLDDAIASVAPDAAVHDRLTLLVLR
;
A
#
# COMPACT_ATOMS: atom_id res chain seq x y z
N MET A 1 -9.01 2.85 -19.90
CA MET A 1 -8.69 3.07 -18.47
C MET A 1 -7.23 3.54 -18.39
N ARG A 2 -6.94 4.76 -17.96
CA ARG A 2 -5.57 5.27 -17.84
C ARG A 2 -4.89 4.55 -16.67
N GLN A 3 -3.93 3.71 -16.96
CA GLN A 3 -3.06 3.10 -15.96
C GLN A 3 -2.06 4.17 -15.52
N VAL A 4 -1.84 4.32 -14.21
CA VAL A 4 -0.86 5.28 -13.69
C VAL A 4 0.52 4.94 -14.28
N ALA A 5 1.17 5.92 -14.93
CA ALA A 5 2.46 5.73 -15.58
C ALA A 5 3.60 5.90 -14.54
N TYR A 6 3.82 4.88 -13.73
CA TYR A 6 4.82 4.87 -12.66
C TYR A 6 6.28 5.08 -13.14
N GLU A 7 6.56 4.88 -14.43
CA GLU A 7 7.92 5.04 -14.95
C GLU A 7 8.36 6.51 -15.00
N ASP A 8 7.43 7.47 -15.22
CA ASP A 8 7.74 8.88 -15.37
C ASP A 8 7.58 9.70 -14.08
N GLU A 9 7.05 9.10 -13.00
CA GLU A 9 6.60 9.83 -11.82
C GLU A 9 7.22 9.36 -10.49
N ALA A 10 8.28 8.55 -10.51
CA ALA A 10 8.82 7.92 -9.30
C ALA A 10 9.20 8.92 -8.20
N GLU A 11 9.79 10.08 -8.53
CA GLU A 11 10.17 11.11 -7.55
C GLU A 11 8.94 11.82 -6.98
N ARG A 12 7.96 12.14 -7.82
CA ARG A 12 6.70 12.75 -7.40
C ARG A 12 5.88 11.77 -6.54
N TYR A 13 5.90 10.49 -6.92
CA TYR A 13 5.26 9.44 -6.14
C TYR A 13 5.87 9.32 -4.74
N ALA A 14 7.20 9.31 -4.62
CA ALA A 14 7.87 9.26 -3.33
C ALA A 14 7.51 10.46 -2.45
N ALA A 15 7.50 11.67 -3.04
CA ALA A 15 7.14 12.91 -2.33
C ALA A 15 5.65 12.92 -1.89
N ALA A 16 4.75 12.42 -2.74
CA ALA A 16 3.32 12.41 -2.46
C ALA A 16 2.88 11.31 -1.49
N ARG A 17 3.55 10.15 -1.53
CA ARG A 17 3.14 8.93 -0.77
C ARG A 17 4.05 8.62 0.41
N GLY A 18 5.24 9.20 0.49
CA GLY A 18 6.16 9.00 1.61
C GLY A 18 5.55 9.50 2.91
N LEU A 19 5.39 8.59 3.88
CA LEU A 19 5.02 8.93 5.26
C LEU A 19 6.24 8.76 6.15
N ALA A 20 6.39 9.61 7.15
CA ALA A 20 7.42 9.45 8.15
C ALA A 20 7.25 8.12 8.91
N LEU A 21 8.34 7.54 9.39
CA LEU A 21 8.33 6.22 10.02
C LEU A 21 7.40 6.17 11.25
N ASP A 22 7.32 7.26 12.01
CA ASP A 22 6.41 7.41 13.15
C ASP A 22 4.92 7.44 12.71
N ALA A 23 4.62 8.01 11.56
CA ALA A 23 3.26 8.06 11.02
C ALA A 23 2.71 6.68 10.64
N ILE A 24 3.60 5.75 10.26
CA ILE A 24 3.25 4.36 9.94
C ILE A 24 3.55 3.37 11.08
N ALA A 25 4.02 3.84 12.24
CA ALA A 25 4.33 2.99 13.40
C ALA A 25 3.17 2.08 13.85
N PRO A 26 1.89 2.48 13.79
CA PRO A 26 0.77 1.58 14.12
C PRO A 26 0.75 0.28 13.29
N TRP A 27 1.29 0.32 12.07
CA TRP A 27 1.42 -0.89 11.23
C TRP A 27 2.42 -1.88 11.81
N ARG A 28 3.52 -1.41 12.45
CA ARG A 28 4.45 -2.29 13.14
C ARG A 28 3.73 -3.14 14.20
N GLU A 29 2.92 -2.52 15.04
CA GLU A 29 2.17 -3.19 16.09
C GLU A 29 1.16 -4.18 15.53
N ALA A 30 0.42 -3.76 14.47
CA ALA A 30 -0.60 -4.60 13.85
C ALA A 30 -0.03 -5.85 13.16
N ILE A 31 1.18 -5.77 12.60
CA ILE A 31 1.78 -6.88 11.84
C ILE A 31 2.82 -7.69 12.64
N ALA A 32 3.38 -7.16 13.73
CA ALA A 32 4.40 -7.84 14.53
C ALA A 32 4.00 -9.26 14.96
N PRO A 33 2.74 -9.55 15.36
CA PRO A 33 2.33 -10.91 15.73
C PRO A 33 2.42 -11.93 14.59
N TRP A 34 2.53 -11.45 13.34
CA TRP A 34 2.54 -12.28 12.14
C TRP A 34 3.95 -12.46 11.53
N ILE A 35 4.93 -11.69 12.01
CA ILE A 35 6.32 -11.74 11.52
C ILE A 35 7.14 -12.68 12.37
N GLU A 36 7.08 -13.97 12.05
CA GLU A 36 7.76 -15.03 12.76
C GLU A 36 9.04 -15.52 12.02
N GLY A 37 9.89 -16.26 12.73
CA GLY A 37 11.08 -16.94 12.19
C GLY A 37 12.14 -15.96 11.66
N SER A 38 13.02 -16.42 10.78
CA SER A 38 14.18 -15.67 10.25
C SER A 38 14.17 -15.49 8.72
N SER A 39 13.23 -16.10 8.00
CA SER A 39 13.13 -15.97 6.53
C SER A 39 12.80 -14.53 6.11
N PRO A 40 13.23 -14.07 4.92
CA PRO A 40 12.96 -12.73 4.43
C PRO A 40 11.47 -12.39 4.37
N ILE A 41 11.15 -11.10 4.48
CA ILE A 41 9.80 -10.57 4.20
C ILE A 41 9.73 -10.22 2.71
N LEU A 42 8.70 -10.67 2.01
CA LEU A 42 8.38 -10.20 0.65
C LEU A 42 7.54 -8.92 0.76
N ASP A 43 8.06 -7.80 0.24
CA ASP A 43 7.30 -6.57 0.02
C ASP A 43 6.84 -6.54 -1.45
N GLY A 44 5.60 -6.93 -1.70
CA GLY A 44 5.03 -7.11 -3.03
C GLY A 44 4.37 -5.83 -3.54
N GLY A 45 4.89 -5.25 -4.63
CA GLY A 45 4.52 -3.93 -5.11
C GLY A 45 5.14 -2.84 -4.24
N ALA A 46 6.43 -2.97 -3.94
CA ALA A 46 7.15 -2.17 -2.96
C ALA A 46 7.23 -0.67 -3.31
N GLY A 47 6.98 -0.29 -4.57
CA GLY A 47 7.06 1.09 -5.03
C GLY A 47 8.44 1.69 -4.78
N THR A 48 8.49 2.80 -4.07
CA THR A 48 9.74 3.47 -3.68
C THR A 48 10.32 2.97 -2.34
N GLY A 49 9.76 1.90 -1.76
CA GLY A 49 10.35 1.17 -0.65
C GLY A 49 10.02 1.67 0.76
N GLN A 50 8.92 2.37 0.94
CA GLN A 50 8.52 2.86 2.25
C GLN A 50 8.44 1.74 3.30
N PHE A 51 7.71 0.65 3.01
CA PHE A 51 7.60 -0.48 3.91
C PHE A 51 8.84 -1.37 3.89
N THR A 52 9.54 -1.47 2.76
CA THR A 52 10.85 -2.15 2.68
C THR A 52 11.81 -1.60 3.73
N GLY A 53 11.98 -0.26 3.80
CA GLY A 53 12.80 0.40 4.81
C GLY A 53 12.25 0.24 6.24
N ALA A 54 10.94 0.34 6.39
CA ALA A 54 10.28 0.15 7.69
C ALA A 54 10.51 -1.25 8.26
N PHE A 55 10.38 -2.31 7.46
CA PHE A 55 10.61 -3.69 7.92
C PHE A 55 12.06 -3.91 8.37
N ARG A 56 13.02 -3.30 7.69
CA ARG A 56 14.41 -3.30 8.12
C ARG A 56 14.59 -2.67 9.51
N ALA A 57 13.97 -1.49 9.71
CA ALA A 57 14.04 -0.78 10.99
C ALA A 57 13.27 -1.48 12.12
N TRP A 58 12.10 -2.08 11.81
CA TRP A 58 11.20 -2.64 12.81
C TRP A 58 11.57 -4.05 13.25
N PHE A 59 12.01 -4.90 12.33
CA PHE A 59 12.14 -6.34 12.57
C PHE A 59 13.55 -6.88 12.35
N ASP A 60 14.49 -6.03 11.92
CA ASP A 60 15.85 -6.45 11.54
C ASP A 60 15.87 -7.66 10.58
N ARG A 61 14.94 -7.70 9.63
CA ARG A 61 14.78 -8.80 8.68
C ARG A 61 15.29 -8.40 7.30
N ASP A 62 15.77 -9.39 6.58
CA ASP A 62 16.00 -9.23 5.15
C ASP A 62 14.67 -9.01 4.44
N VAL A 63 14.67 -8.16 3.42
CA VAL A 63 13.47 -7.86 2.65
C VAL A 63 13.74 -8.10 1.17
N VAL A 64 12.83 -8.85 0.54
CA VAL A 64 12.76 -8.96 -0.91
C VAL A 64 11.68 -7.99 -1.39
N ALA A 65 12.12 -6.89 -2.00
CA ALA A 65 11.24 -5.86 -2.54
C ALA A 65 10.96 -6.13 -4.02
N LEU A 66 9.72 -6.55 -4.33
CA LEU A 66 9.24 -6.78 -5.69
C LEU A 66 8.54 -5.54 -6.21
N GLU A 67 9.00 -5.00 -7.34
CA GLU A 67 8.39 -3.84 -7.98
C GLU A 67 8.56 -3.93 -9.51
N PRO A 68 7.48 -3.90 -10.32
CA PRO A 68 7.58 -4.00 -11.77
C PRO A 68 8.21 -2.75 -12.43
N ALA A 69 7.95 -1.53 -11.91
CA ALA A 69 8.42 -0.29 -12.50
C ALA A 69 9.92 -0.06 -12.23
N ALA A 70 10.71 0.03 -13.29
CA ALA A 70 12.16 0.20 -13.17
C ALA A 70 12.54 1.55 -12.54
N ALA A 71 11.79 2.61 -12.82
CA ALA A 71 11.99 3.94 -12.24
C ALA A 71 11.78 3.93 -10.73
N MET A 72 10.72 3.26 -10.24
CA MET A 72 10.47 3.08 -8.81
C MET A 72 11.61 2.35 -8.11
N ARG A 73 12.09 1.24 -8.70
CA ARG A 73 13.25 0.50 -8.16
C ARG A 73 14.52 1.33 -8.14
N ARG A 74 14.76 2.21 -9.12
CA ARG A 74 15.93 3.12 -9.13
C ARG A 74 15.83 4.12 -7.98
N ALA A 75 14.69 4.80 -7.84
CA ALA A 75 14.46 5.75 -6.75
C ALA A 75 14.61 5.09 -5.39
N ALA A 76 14.03 3.91 -5.20
CA ALA A 76 14.11 3.13 -3.97
C ALA A 76 15.55 2.75 -3.58
N ARG A 77 16.37 2.32 -4.55
CA ARG A 77 17.80 1.97 -4.29
C ARG A 77 18.62 3.16 -3.85
N THR A 78 18.31 4.35 -4.38
CA THR A 78 18.94 5.61 -3.93
C THR A 78 18.57 5.89 -2.46
N LEU A 79 17.31 5.72 -2.09
CA LEU A 79 16.83 5.92 -0.72
C LEU A 79 17.36 4.85 0.25
N ALA A 80 17.54 3.61 -0.22
CA ALA A 80 18.07 2.51 0.59
C ALA A 80 19.55 2.64 0.96
N ALA A 81 20.27 3.65 0.43
CA ALA A 81 21.66 3.96 0.73
C ALA A 81 22.61 2.74 0.73
N GLY A 82 22.37 1.75 -0.14
CA GLY A 82 23.20 0.56 -0.28
C GLY A 82 22.97 -0.55 0.74
N ASP A 83 21.88 -0.52 1.50
CA ASP A 83 21.51 -1.64 2.40
C ASP A 83 21.36 -2.95 1.62
N ARG A 84 22.35 -3.84 1.70
CA ARG A 84 22.40 -5.13 0.99
C ARG A 84 21.33 -6.13 1.45
N ARG A 85 20.71 -5.90 2.59
CA ARG A 85 19.63 -6.72 3.13
C ARG A 85 18.26 -6.34 2.55
N GLN A 86 18.20 -5.32 1.68
CA GLN A 86 17.08 -4.96 0.84
C GLN A 86 17.35 -5.44 -0.60
N ARG A 87 16.80 -6.58 -0.96
CA ARG A 87 16.96 -7.16 -2.30
C ARG A 87 15.85 -6.70 -3.23
N TRP A 88 16.18 -5.81 -4.16
CA TRP A 88 15.24 -5.29 -5.14
C TRP A 88 15.15 -6.16 -6.39
N VAL A 89 13.94 -6.62 -6.72
CA VAL A 89 13.65 -7.55 -7.82
C VAL A 89 12.58 -6.95 -8.72
N GLY A 90 12.79 -7.00 -10.03
CA GLY A 90 11.79 -6.64 -11.04
C GLY A 90 10.87 -7.82 -11.30
N GLY A 91 9.56 -7.62 -11.25
CA GLY A 91 8.58 -8.68 -11.49
C GLY A 91 7.17 -8.28 -11.09
N ARG A 92 6.23 -9.17 -11.34
CA ARG A 92 4.82 -9.02 -10.98
C ARG A 92 4.43 -10.08 -9.97
N LEU A 93 3.36 -9.82 -9.20
CA LEU A 93 2.86 -10.77 -8.20
C LEU A 93 2.32 -12.06 -8.82
N GLU A 94 1.89 -12.01 -10.07
CA GLU A 94 1.40 -13.17 -10.82
C GLU A 94 2.52 -14.09 -11.36
N GLU A 95 3.78 -13.63 -11.28
CA GLU A 95 4.97 -14.38 -11.72
C GLU A 95 6.18 -13.93 -10.90
N LEU A 96 6.34 -14.53 -9.72
CA LEU A 96 7.39 -14.14 -8.78
C LEU A 96 8.73 -14.78 -9.17
N PRO A 97 9.78 -13.97 -9.47
CA PRO A 97 11.10 -14.51 -9.82
C PRO A 97 11.88 -14.95 -8.56
N LEU A 98 11.24 -15.74 -7.72
CA LEU A 98 11.76 -16.25 -6.46
C LEU A 98 11.62 -17.78 -6.40
N ALA A 99 12.53 -18.43 -5.70
CA ALA A 99 12.43 -19.86 -5.46
C ALA A 99 11.28 -20.21 -4.50
N ARG A 100 10.86 -21.47 -4.49
CA ARG A 100 9.88 -22.00 -3.55
C ARG A 100 10.37 -21.83 -2.11
N ALA A 101 9.43 -21.51 -1.20
CA ALA A 101 9.67 -21.43 0.24
C ALA A 101 10.86 -20.50 0.63
N THR A 102 10.95 -19.35 -0.02
CA THR A 102 11.99 -18.35 0.22
C THR A 102 11.62 -17.35 1.30
N CYS A 103 10.34 -16.96 1.41
CA CYS A 103 9.89 -15.86 2.25
C CYS A 103 9.05 -16.34 3.45
N GLY A 104 9.23 -15.68 4.61
CA GLY A 104 8.52 -16.00 5.85
C GLY A 104 7.21 -15.21 6.06
N ALA A 105 6.98 -14.20 5.25
CA ALA A 105 5.74 -13.42 5.20
C ALA A 105 5.68 -12.67 3.87
N ALA A 106 4.48 -12.33 3.39
CA ALA A 106 4.28 -11.41 2.30
C ALA A 106 3.47 -10.19 2.78
N TRP A 107 3.90 -9.00 2.37
CA TRP A 107 3.22 -7.74 2.57
C TRP A 107 2.78 -7.17 1.24
N LEU A 108 1.49 -6.86 1.11
CA LEU A 108 0.86 -6.30 -0.08
C LEU A 108 0.16 -5.00 0.30
N SER A 109 0.84 -3.86 0.09
CA SER A 109 0.32 -2.56 0.50
C SER A 109 -0.25 -1.78 -0.68
N THR A 110 -1.54 -1.53 -0.68
CA THR A 110 -2.27 -0.77 -1.72
C THR A 110 -1.98 -1.26 -3.15
N VAL A 111 -1.83 -2.56 -3.33
CA VAL A 111 -1.40 -3.17 -4.59
C VAL A 111 -2.41 -4.17 -5.16
N VAL A 112 -3.29 -4.78 -4.35
CA VAL A 112 -4.18 -5.86 -4.82
C VAL A 112 -5.12 -5.42 -5.95
N HIS A 113 -5.50 -4.15 -6.01
CA HIS A 113 -6.30 -3.59 -7.09
C HIS A 113 -5.52 -3.35 -8.39
N HIS A 114 -4.22 -3.55 -8.39
CA HIS A 114 -3.36 -3.55 -9.58
C HIS A 114 -3.07 -4.96 -10.11
N VAL A 115 -3.35 -5.99 -9.31
CA VAL A 115 -3.16 -7.39 -9.69
C VAL A 115 -4.25 -7.79 -10.69
N ARG A 116 -3.83 -8.28 -11.86
CA ARG A 116 -4.76 -8.66 -12.94
C ARG A 116 -5.41 -10.00 -12.67
N ASP A 117 -4.66 -10.93 -12.08
CA ASP A 117 -5.09 -12.28 -11.74
C ASP A 117 -4.73 -12.60 -10.29
N LEU A 118 -5.70 -12.39 -9.39
CA LEU A 118 -5.55 -12.64 -7.96
C LEU A 118 -5.36 -14.14 -7.65
N ALA A 119 -5.94 -15.04 -8.44
CA ALA A 119 -5.76 -16.47 -8.24
C ALA A 119 -4.31 -16.87 -8.56
N ARG A 120 -3.78 -16.41 -9.69
CA ARG A 120 -2.38 -16.65 -10.06
C ARG A 120 -1.41 -16.00 -9.05
N CYS A 121 -1.73 -14.81 -8.55
CA CYS A 121 -0.98 -14.16 -7.48
C CYS A 121 -0.97 -15.02 -6.20
N ALA A 122 -2.11 -15.57 -5.82
CA ALA A 122 -2.22 -16.45 -4.64
C ALA A 122 -1.39 -17.73 -4.80
N ASP A 123 -1.42 -18.37 -5.98
CA ASP A 123 -0.60 -19.56 -6.29
C ASP A 123 0.91 -19.26 -6.17
N GLU A 124 1.35 -18.13 -6.72
CA GLU A 124 2.74 -17.69 -6.65
C GLU A 124 3.16 -17.36 -5.21
N LEU A 125 2.30 -16.68 -4.45
CA LEU A 125 2.56 -16.41 -3.03
C LEU A 125 2.63 -17.73 -2.24
N ARG A 126 1.72 -18.69 -2.49
CA ARG A 126 1.78 -20.01 -1.86
C ARG A 126 3.08 -20.75 -2.20
N ARG A 127 3.56 -20.60 -3.42
CA ARG A 127 4.80 -21.23 -3.88
C ARG A 127 6.04 -20.65 -3.19
N VAL A 128 6.12 -19.33 -3.06
CA VAL A 128 7.33 -18.65 -2.54
C VAL A 128 7.35 -18.51 -1.02
N LEU A 129 6.22 -18.62 -0.37
CA LEU A 129 6.14 -18.57 1.09
C LEU A 129 6.48 -19.93 1.71
N VAL A 130 7.14 -19.91 2.86
CA VAL A 130 7.31 -21.12 3.69
C VAL A 130 5.94 -21.59 4.19
N PRO A 131 5.76 -22.90 4.45
CA PRO A 131 4.49 -23.43 4.95
C PRO A 131 3.98 -22.66 6.19
N GLY A 132 2.72 -22.25 6.17
CA GLY A 132 2.10 -21.51 7.25
C GLY A 132 2.45 -20.01 7.32
N ALA A 133 3.26 -19.49 6.42
CA ALA A 133 3.58 -18.06 6.39
C ALA A 133 2.37 -17.20 5.99
N PRO A 134 2.19 -16.02 6.60
CA PRO A 134 1.06 -15.16 6.33
C PRO A 134 1.23 -14.30 5.08
N VAL A 135 0.09 -13.93 4.50
CA VAL A 135 -0.05 -12.82 3.56
C VAL A 135 -0.79 -11.68 4.27
N LEU A 136 -0.15 -10.53 4.35
CA LEU A 136 -0.62 -9.33 5.03
C LEU A 136 -1.00 -8.30 3.98
N ILE A 137 -2.28 -7.97 3.86
CA ILE A 137 -2.79 -7.08 2.82
C ILE A 137 -3.31 -5.80 3.48
N ARG A 138 -2.67 -4.68 3.15
CA ARG A 138 -3.06 -3.34 3.56
C ARG A 138 -3.71 -2.62 2.40
N GLY A 139 -4.88 -2.00 2.61
CA GLY A 139 -5.50 -1.21 1.56
C GLY A 139 -6.85 -0.61 1.94
N ALA A 140 -7.39 0.14 0.98
CA ALA A 140 -8.77 0.54 0.93
C ALA A 140 -9.58 -0.58 0.25
N PHE A 141 -10.74 -0.89 0.80
CA PHE A 141 -11.64 -1.90 0.24
C PHE A 141 -13.07 -1.33 0.11
N PRO A 142 -13.83 -1.70 -0.93
CA PRO A 142 -15.26 -1.40 -0.99
C PRO A 142 -15.96 -1.83 0.30
N GLY A 143 -16.88 -0.98 0.79
CA GLY A 143 -17.60 -1.24 2.05
C GLY A 143 -16.79 -1.05 3.34
N ARG A 144 -15.51 -0.67 3.26
CA ARG A 144 -14.63 -0.44 4.41
C ARG A 144 -13.78 0.83 4.20
N HIS A 145 -14.42 1.94 3.95
CA HIS A 145 -13.77 3.18 3.49
C HIS A 145 -14.13 4.43 4.33
N GLU A 146 -15.00 4.31 5.31
CA GLU A 146 -15.48 5.45 6.11
C GLU A 146 -14.36 6.22 6.81
N GLY A 147 -13.26 5.54 7.14
CA GLY A 147 -12.08 6.13 7.75
C GLY A 147 -11.06 6.72 6.77
N ILE A 148 -11.37 6.81 5.46
CA ILE A 148 -10.45 7.33 4.45
C ILE A 148 -10.77 8.80 4.18
N THR A 149 -9.91 9.68 4.67
CA THR A 149 -10.07 11.14 4.60
C THR A 149 -10.27 11.64 3.18
N LEU A 150 -9.58 11.04 2.20
CA LEU A 150 -9.71 11.40 0.79
C LEU A 150 -11.17 11.34 0.32
N LEU A 151 -11.89 10.29 0.65
CA LEU A 151 -13.27 10.08 0.19
C LEU A 151 -14.28 11.03 0.86
N ARG A 152 -13.93 11.61 2.00
CA ARG A 152 -14.73 12.68 2.62
C ARG A 152 -14.76 13.95 1.76
N PHE A 153 -13.64 14.29 1.13
CA PHE A 153 -13.49 15.51 0.34
C PHE A 153 -13.70 15.28 -1.16
N PHE A 154 -13.42 14.06 -1.63
CA PHE A 154 -13.55 13.63 -3.03
C PHE A 154 -14.49 12.42 -3.12
N PRO A 155 -15.78 12.53 -2.78
CA PRO A 155 -16.71 11.40 -2.83
C PRO A 155 -16.88 10.83 -4.24
N GLU A 156 -16.61 11.62 -5.27
CA GLU A 156 -16.64 11.20 -6.68
C GLU A 156 -15.61 10.07 -6.96
N ALA A 157 -14.54 9.99 -6.17
CA ALA A 157 -13.54 8.92 -6.25
C ALA A 157 -14.08 7.54 -5.83
N MET A 158 -15.26 7.49 -5.16
CA MET A 158 -15.92 6.22 -4.81
C MET A 158 -16.12 5.31 -6.00
N ARG A 159 -16.48 5.87 -7.17
CA ARG A 159 -16.66 5.09 -8.41
C ARG A 159 -15.41 4.27 -8.78
N ARG A 160 -14.23 4.74 -8.38
CA ARG A 160 -12.99 4.00 -8.57
C ARG A 160 -12.78 2.94 -7.50
N LEU A 161 -13.01 3.29 -6.23
CA LEU A 161 -12.90 2.33 -5.13
C LEU A 161 -13.83 1.12 -5.34
N GLU A 162 -15.04 1.34 -5.81
CA GLU A 162 -16.02 0.28 -6.10
C GLU A 162 -15.56 -0.71 -7.18
N THR A 163 -14.57 -0.35 -8.00
CA THR A 163 -13.94 -1.28 -8.95
C THR A 163 -12.83 -2.13 -8.36
N PHE A 164 -12.42 -1.88 -7.12
CA PHE A 164 -11.39 -2.67 -6.45
C PHE A 164 -11.98 -4.00 -5.96
N PRO A 165 -11.16 -5.06 -5.85
CA PRO A 165 -11.63 -6.29 -5.25
C PRO A 165 -12.01 -6.04 -3.78
N GLY A 166 -13.17 -6.54 -3.36
CA GLY A 166 -13.60 -6.54 -1.98
C GLY A 166 -12.79 -7.53 -1.13
N VAL A 167 -12.94 -7.44 0.20
CA VAL A 167 -12.28 -8.39 1.12
C VAL A 167 -12.68 -9.82 0.79
N ASP A 168 -13.98 -10.08 0.55
CA ASP A 168 -14.47 -11.42 0.29
C ASP A 168 -14.03 -11.94 -1.09
N ASP A 169 -13.90 -11.07 -2.11
CA ASP A 169 -13.33 -11.44 -3.40
C ASP A 169 -11.87 -11.89 -3.27
N VAL A 170 -11.06 -11.13 -2.52
CA VAL A 170 -9.67 -11.50 -2.23
C VAL A 170 -9.63 -12.83 -1.49
N CYS A 171 -10.42 -13.00 -0.43
CA CYS A 171 -10.49 -14.25 0.33
C CYS A 171 -10.86 -15.44 -0.55
N ALA A 172 -11.88 -15.29 -1.41
CA ALA A 172 -12.32 -16.36 -2.31
C ALA A 172 -11.23 -16.78 -3.31
N ARG A 173 -10.52 -15.80 -3.91
CA ARG A 173 -9.41 -16.08 -4.84
C ARG A 173 -8.23 -16.76 -4.15
N PHE A 174 -7.90 -16.33 -2.93
CA PHE A 174 -6.79 -16.88 -2.16
C PHE A 174 -7.12 -18.26 -1.54
N ALA A 175 -8.39 -18.56 -1.29
CA ALA A 175 -8.82 -19.85 -0.75
C ALA A 175 -8.48 -21.02 -1.69
N ALA A 176 -8.55 -20.83 -3.01
CA ALA A 176 -8.18 -21.85 -4.00
C ALA A 176 -6.69 -22.24 -3.87
N ALA A 177 -5.82 -21.33 -3.47
CA ALA A 177 -4.40 -21.61 -3.18
C ALA A 177 -4.16 -22.07 -1.73
N GLY A 178 -5.22 -22.36 -0.95
CA GLY A 178 -5.16 -22.88 0.39
C GLY A 178 -4.90 -21.84 1.48
N PHE A 179 -5.14 -20.55 1.21
CA PHE A 179 -5.11 -19.51 2.25
C PHE A 179 -6.48 -19.35 2.90
N THR A 180 -6.51 -19.10 4.20
CA THR A 180 -7.72 -18.79 4.95
C THR A 180 -7.59 -17.44 5.64
N ARG A 181 -8.69 -16.70 5.77
CA ARG A 181 -8.69 -15.46 6.54
C ARG A 181 -8.57 -15.75 8.02
N VAL A 182 -7.51 -15.24 8.65
CA VAL A 182 -7.25 -15.39 10.08
C VAL A 182 -7.45 -14.11 10.87
N ALA A 183 -7.38 -12.93 10.22
CA ALA A 183 -7.69 -11.65 10.86
C ALA A 183 -8.15 -10.60 9.85
N LEU A 184 -8.91 -9.62 10.37
CA LEU A 184 -9.37 -8.45 9.64
C LEU A 184 -9.45 -7.28 10.62
N HIS A 185 -8.57 -6.30 10.48
CA HIS A 185 -8.45 -5.15 11.38
C HIS A 185 -8.54 -3.84 10.63
N GLU A 186 -8.88 -2.78 11.34
CA GLU A 186 -8.64 -1.41 10.92
C GLU A 186 -7.43 -0.86 11.66
N VAL A 187 -6.51 -0.25 10.93
CA VAL A 187 -5.30 0.37 11.48
C VAL A 187 -5.33 1.84 11.15
N ALA A 188 -5.31 2.68 12.18
CA ALA A 188 -5.20 4.11 12.02
C ALA A 188 -3.75 4.50 11.78
N GLN A 189 -3.51 5.35 10.77
CA GLN A 189 -2.20 5.92 10.49
C GLN A 189 -2.31 7.44 10.34
N ARG A 190 -1.28 8.17 10.72
CA ARG A 190 -1.21 9.60 10.45
C ARG A 190 -0.88 9.81 8.97
N SER A 191 -1.80 10.44 8.24
CA SER A 191 -1.65 10.72 6.81
C SER A 191 -1.04 12.08 6.53
N ALA A 192 -1.24 13.05 7.44
CA ALA A 192 -0.59 14.36 7.38
C ALA A 192 -0.52 15.00 8.78
N ALA A 193 0.35 15.98 8.96
CA ALA A 193 0.47 16.72 10.21
C ALA A 193 -0.70 17.71 10.40
N SER A 194 -1.29 18.17 9.28
CA SER A 194 -2.44 19.08 9.27
C SER A 194 -3.30 18.84 8.03
N LEU A 195 -4.51 19.41 7.97
CA LEU A 195 -5.31 19.43 6.75
C LEU A 195 -4.64 20.21 5.61
N ALA A 196 -3.89 21.27 5.92
CA ALA A 196 -3.12 22.01 4.92
C ALA A 196 -2.02 21.15 4.29
N ASP A 197 -1.27 20.39 5.08
CA ASP A 197 -0.28 19.42 4.57
C ASP A 197 -0.95 18.31 3.78
N TYR A 198 -2.12 17.85 4.24
CA TYR A 198 -2.91 16.84 3.52
C TYR A 198 -3.31 17.35 2.13
N ARG A 199 -3.81 18.58 2.04
CA ARG A 199 -4.15 19.24 0.78
C ARG A 199 -2.95 19.33 -0.18
N ALA A 200 -1.79 19.77 0.32
CA ALA A 200 -0.57 19.85 -0.46
C ALA A 200 -0.18 18.48 -1.05
N ARG A 201 -0.30 17.41 -0.24
CA ARG A 201 -0.08 16.02 -0.70
C ARG A 201 -1.09 15.56 -1.74
N VAL A 202 -2.37 15.90 -1.57
CA VAL A 202 -3.43 15.59 -2.55
C VAL A 202 -3.11 16.23 -3.90
N VAL A 203 -2.71 17.51 -3.92
CA VAL A 203 -2.32 18.22 -5.14
C VAL A 203 -1.12 17.55 -5.81
N THR A 204 -0.06 17.29 -5.05
CA THR A 204 1.16 16.64 -5.58
C THR A 204 0.88 15.22 -6.08
N GLY A 205 0.01 14.49 -5.37
CA GLY A 205 -0.32 13.08 -5.62
C GLY A 205 -1.42 12.83 -6.64
N ARG A 206 -2.05 13.86 -7.24
CA ARG A 206 -3.24 13.75 -8.07
C ARG A 206 -3.17 12.62 -9.10
N HIS A 207 -2.06 12.51 -9.82
CA HIS A 207 -1.88 11.51 -10.88
C HIS A 207 -1.26 10.21 -10.40
N ALA A 208 -0.66 10.20 -9.21
CA ALA A 208 -0.03 9.03 -8.59
C ALA A 208 -0.98 8.22 -7.70
N ASP A 209 -2.08 8.81 -7.25
CA ASP A 209 -3.10 8.12 -6.46
C ASP A 209 -4.21 7.55 -7.35
N SER A 210 -4.46 6.24 -7.23
CA SER A 210 -5.44 5.52 -8.06
C SER A 210 -6.88 6.04 -7.90
N LEU A 211 -7.22 6.63 -6.75
CA LEU A 211 -8.54 7.20 -6.48
C LEU A 211 -8.66 8.61 -7.07
N LEU A 212 -7.59 9.41 -7.00
CA LEU A 212 -7.58 10.78 -7.53
C LEU A 212 -7.43 10.82 -9.06
N ALA A 213 -6.69 9.86 -9.63
CA ALA A 213 -6.36 9.85 -11.06
C ALA A 213 -7.59 9.68 -11.99
N VAL A 214 -8.76 9.32 -11.45
CA VAL A 214 -10.00 9.16 -12.23
C VAL A 214 -10.88 10.41 -12.20
N LEU A 215 -10.55 11.40 -11.37
CA LEU A 215 -11.27 12.65 -11.27
C LEU A 215 -10.92 13.55 -12.44
N ASP A 216 -11.93 14.19 -13.02
CA ASP A 216 -11.69 15.28 -13.96
C ASP A 216 -11.25 16.57 -13.23
N ASP A 217 -10.98 17.63 -13.97
CA ASP A 217 -10.45 18.86 -13.41
C ASP A 217 -11.47 19.57 -12.52
N ASP A 218 -12.75 19.53 -12.89
CA ASP A 218 -13.82 20.17 -12.13
C ASP A 218 -14.09 19.41 -10.81
N GLU A 219 -14.20 18.09 -10.86
CA GLU A 219 -14.36 17.24 -9.67
C GLU A 219 -13.18 17.43 -8.70
N PHE A 220 -11.96 17.50 -9.23
CA PHE A 220 -10.77 17.72 -8.43
C PHE A 220 -10.77 19.12 -7.80
N ALA A 221 -11.15 20.16 -8.55
CA ALA A 221 -11.25 21.53 -8.03
C ALA A 221 -12.32 21.65 -6.93
N ILE A 222 -13.48 21.00 -7.10
CA ILE A 222 -14.54 20.95 -6.09
C ILE A 222 -14.04 20.28 -4.81
N GLY A 223 -13.32 19.17 -4.92
CA GLY A 223 -12.75 18.47 -3.78
C GLY A 223 -11.70 19.33 -3.03
N LEU A 224 -10.88 20.09 -3.76
CA LEU A 224 -9.95 21.05 -3.14
C LEU A 224 -10.67 22.19 -2.43
N ALA A 225 -11.77 22.73 -2.98
CA ALA A 225 -12.57 23.75 -2.33
C ALA A 225 -13.16 23.23 -1.00
N ARG A 226 -13.69 21.99 -0.98
CA ARG A 226 -14.16 21.35 0.27
C ARG A 226 -13.04 21.23 1.32
N LEU A 227 -11.80 20.93 0.87
CA LEU A 227 -10.63 20.91 1.78
C LEU A 227 -10.29 22.30 2.29
N ASP A 228 -10.33 23.33 1.45
CA ASP A 228 -10.04 24.73 1.83
C ASP A 228 -11.06 25.23 2.87
N ASP A 229 -12.35 24.94 2.67
CA ASP A 229 -13.40 25.26 3.64
C ASP A 229 -13.19 24.56 5.00
N ALA A 230 -12.78 23.28 4.95
CA ALA A 230 -12.50 22.53 6.17
C ALA A 230 -11.24 23.07 6.89
N ILE A 231 -10.18 23.44 6.17
CA ILE A 231 -8.98 24.06 6.74
C ILE A 231 -9.32 25.35 7.49
N ALA A 232 -10.22 26.18 6.94
CA ALA A 232 -10.65 27.41 7.58
C ALA A 232 -11.44 27.19 8.89
N SER A 233 -11.93 25.95 9.12
CA SER A 233 -12.84 25.61 10.22
C SER A 233 -12.21 24.76 11.34
N VAL A 234 -10.96 24.26 11.16
CA VAL A 234 -10.30 23.38 12.13
C VAL A 234 -9.02 24.01 12.69
N ALA A 235 -8.52 23.46 13.80
CA ALA A 235 -7.25 23.87 14.37
C ALA A 235 -6.10 23.60 13.34
N PRO A 236 -5.17 24.57 13.15
CA PRO A 236 -4.14 24.47 12.12
C PRO A 236 -3.22 23.26 12.23
N ASP A 237 -3.05 22.73 13.44
CA ASP A 237 -2.18 21.61 13.82
C ASP A 237 -2.93 20.28 14.03
N ALA A 238 -4.22 20.24 13.67
CA ALA A 238 -5.00 19.01 13.76
C ALA A 238 -4.49 17.96 12.76
N ALA A 239 -3.84 16.91 13.28
CA ALA A 239 -3.30 15.83 12.46
C ALA A 239 -4.41 15.05 11.74
N VAL A 240 -4.16 14.70 10.50
CA VAL A 240 -5.08 13.88 9.68
C VAL A 240 -4.73 12.42 9.84
N HIS A 241 -5.72 11.60 10.13
CA HIS A 241 -5.58 10.15 10.25
C HIS A 241 -6.50 9.44 9.28
N ASP A 242 -5.95 8.45 8.57
CA ASP A 242 -6.73 7.49 7.79
C ASP A 242 -6.81 6.17 8.53
N ARG A 243 -7.95 5.49 8.43
CA ARG A 243 -8.11 4.09 8.84
C ARG A 243 -8.13 3.21 7.59
N LEU A 244 -7.17 2.31 7.52
CA LEU A 244 -7.05 1.37 6.42
C LEU A 244 -7.21 -0.06 6.94
N THR A 245 -7.67 -0.94 6.08
CA THR A 245 -7.86 -2.34 6.43
C THR A 245 -6.55 -3.11 6.36
N LEU A 246 -6.28 -3.93 7.39
CA LEU A 246 -5.33 -5.04 7.37
C LEU A 246 -6.12 -6.35 7.27
N LEU A 247 -5.99 -7.02 6.14
CA LEU A 247 -6.48 -8.39 5.93
C LEU A 247 -5.30 -9.35 6.09
N VAL A 248 -5.44 -10.36 6.95
CA VAL A 248 -4.43 -11.39 7.18
C VAL A 248 -4.95 -12.73 6.70
N LEU A 249 -4.20 -13.35 5.79
CA LEU A 249 -4.45 -14.67 5.24
C LEU A 249 -3.31 -15.63 5.63
N ARG A 250 -3.65 -16.88 5.95
CA ARG A 250 -2.64 -17.89 6.29
C ARG A 250 -2.99 -19.29 5.74
#